data_e9894aff6d2bc16d5c832bdb90dc1505
#
_entry.id   e9894aff6d2bc16d5c832bdb90dc1505
#
_cell.length_a   1.000
_cell.length_b   1.000
_cell.length_c   1.000
_cell.angle_alpha   90.00
_cell.angle_beta   90.00
_cell.angle_gamma   90.00
#
_symmetry.space_group_name_H-M   'P 1'
#
loop_
_entity.id
_entity.type
_entity.pdbx_description
1 polymer ?
#
loop_
_entity_poly.entity_id
_entity_poly.type
_entity_poly.pdbx_seq_one_letter_code
_entity_poly.pdbx_strand_id
1 'polypeptide(L)'
;MLKKTIAALSLLCILAACQSDDNSSPQPKPRKDIALTRAEQEMTDLGTDFAFRFFNQVCKTEVEKPNLFISPLSASLCLSMIANGASGNTLSEMTDVLGFSGYSLEEMNNYNKKLVEALLDLDNTTQLGIANSIWIKKGFGVHDDFVSVNKKMYDAQVQELDFASPKAPDIINGWCAGKTNNCIPKVLNEIPETARLYLLNALYFKGIWKNQFKKSDTAEEAFTNADGSKSTVHMMNLRDERFNYAENEYFSMAELPYGNEAFSMVVLLPAEGKSLDECLPQLNDERWGEWNSSLSSSALNLKLPRFEMEYDKELIDDMMAMGMQEAFTPSADFSGMADEDLFISLLQQFTYVKVNEEGTEAAAVTVGGMDVACLLYTSPSPRDTERS
;
A
#
# COMPACT_ATOMS: atom_id res chain seq x y z
N MET A 1 -34.19 86.22 13.60
CA MET A 1 -33.95 85.45 12.36
C MET A 1 -32.97 84.40 12.65
N LEU A 2 -33.41 83.18 12.62
CA LEU A 2 -32.71 81.97 13.06
C LEU A 2 -31.83 81.39 11.91
N LYS A 3 -30.52 81.22 12.10
CA LYS A 3 -29.68 80.46 11.21
C LYS A 3 -29.32 79.18 11.89
N LYS A 4 -29.87 78.08 11.39
CA LYS A 4 -29.50 76.73 11.80
C LYS A 4 -28.17 76.34 11.14
N THR A 5 -27.20 75.97 11.96
CA THR A 5 -25.93 75.36 11.50
C THR A 5 -26.08 73.82 11.66
N ILE A 6 -26.03 73.10 10.55
CA ILE A 6 -26.03 71.66 10.53
C ILE A 6 -24.59 71.19 10.65
N ALA A 7 -24.24 70.51 11.74
CA ALA A 7 -22.97 69.85 11.90
C ALA A 7 -23.10 68.42 11.29
N ALA A 8 -22.33 68.16 10.24
CA ALA A 8 -22.21 66.80 9.64
C ALA A 8 -21.21 66.00 10.47
N LEU A 9 -21.70 64.96 11.13
CA LEU A 9 -20.89 63.98 11.83
C LEU A 9 -20.50 62.90 10.84
N SER A 10 -19.24 62.93 10.33
CA SER A 10 -18.69 61.87 9.51
C SER A 10 -18.27 60.68 10.39
N LEU A 11 -19.09 59.62 10.32
CA LEU A 11 -18.77 58.34 10.96
C LEU A 11 -17.75 57.57 10.10
N LEU A 12 -16.51 57.54 10.54
CA LEU A 12 -15.41 56.76 9.90
C LEU A 12 -15.60 55.31 10.35
N CYS A 13 -16.22 54.49 9.51
CA CYS A 13 -16.19 53.02 9.65
C CYS A 13 -14.83 52.48 9.29
N ILE A 14 -14.02 52.20 10.30
CA ILE A 14 -12.80 51.38 10.12
C ILE A 14 -13.26 49.94 9.94
N LEU A 15 -13.29 49.48 8.70
CA LEU A 15 -13.39 48.05 8.38
C LEU A 15 -12.05 47.42 8.76
N ALA A 16 -11.95 46.85 9.95
CA ALA A 16 -10.94 45.86 10.28
C ALA A 16 -11.25 44.63 9.44
N ALA A 17 -10.56 44.49 8.32
CA ALA A 17 -10.48 43.23 7.61
C ALA A 17 -9.68 42.28 8.51
N CYS A 18 -10.36 41.45 9.27
CA CYS A 18 -9.78 40.22 9.78
C CYS A 18 -9.46 39.37 8.56
N GLN A 19 -8.18 39.33 8.15
CA GLN A 19 -7.65 38.21 7.41
C GLN A 19 -7.74 37.04 8.38
N SER A 20 -8.75 36.21 8.21
CA SER A 20 -8.73 34.85 8.75
C SER A 20 -7.63 34.11 8.00
N ASP A 21 -6.53 33.86 8.68
CA ASP A 21 -5.61 32.80 8.28
C ASP A 21 -6.43 31.50 8.36
N ASP A 22 -6.96 31.08 7.21
CA ASP A 22 -7.66 29.81 7.03
C ASP A 22 -6.64 28.64 7.03
N ASN A 23 -5.81 28.58 8.07
CA ASN A 23 -4.95 27.45 8.39
C ASN A 23 -5.53 26.63 9.56
N SER A 24 -6.86 26.62 9.71
CA SER A 24 -7.50 25.69 10.65
C SER A 24 -7.45 24.29 10.03
N SER A 25 -6.69 23.40 10.66
CA SER A 25 -6.74 21.96 10.37
C SER A 25 -8.20 21.51 10.34
N PRO A 26 -8.62 20.65 9.40
CA PRO A 26 -10.00 20.17 9.33
C PRO A 26 -10.44 19.62 10.67
N GLN A 27 -11.63 19.99 11.14
CA GLN A 27 -12.19 19.38 12.34
C GLN A 27 -12.45 17.90 12.07
N PRO A 28 -12.02 16.97 12.95
CA PRO A 28 -12.23 15.55 12.77
C PRO A 28 -13.73 15.23 12.62
N LYS A 29 -14.10 14.53 11.56
CA LYS A 29 -15.44 13.91 11.45
C LYS A 29 -15.51 12.72 12.43
N PRO A 30 -16.69 12.41 12.97
CA PRO A 30 -16.87 11.20 13.76
C PRO A 30 -16.45 9.96 12.96
N ARG A 31 -15.79 9.01 13.62
CA ARG A 31 -15.47 7.70 13.05
C ARG A 31 -16.74 7.05 12.48
N LYS A 32 -16.63 6.46 11.30
CA LYS A 32 -17.67 5.64 10.68
C LYS A 32 -17.16 4.22 10.56
N ASP A 33 -18.06 3.27 10.76
CA ASP A 33 -17.76 1.86 10.44
C ASP A 33 -18.11 1.60 8.97
N ILE A 34 -17.32 0.76 8.32
CA ILE A 34 -17.59 0.32 6.94
C ILE A 34 -18.74 -0.68 6.99
N ALA A 35 -19.86 -0.35 6.35
CA ALA A 35 -21.00 -1.26 6.28
C ALA A 35 -20.74 -2.35 5.23
N LEU A 36 -20.39 -3.56 5.69
CA LEU A 36 -20.14 -4.73 4.86
C LEU A 36 -21.31 -5.71 4.93
N THR A 37 -21.62 -6.34 3.82
CA THR A 37 -22.45 -7.55 3.79
C THR A 37 -21.67 -8.72 4.35
N ARG A 38 -22.33 -9.86 4.63
CA ARG A 38 -21.65 -11.05 5.11
C ARG A 38 -20.56 -11.54 4.15
N ALA A 39 -20.85 -11.57 2.86
CA ALA A 39 -19.86 -11.97 1.84
C ALA A 39 -18.66 -11.01 1.78
N GLU A 40 -18.90 -9.70 1.87
CA GLU A 40 -17.82 -8.71 1.92
C GLU A 40 -16.99 -8.79 3.21
N GLN A 41 -17.60 -9.18 4.33
CA GLN A 41 -16.86 -9.46 5.57
C GLN A 41 -15.96 -10.70 5.41
N GLU A 42 -16.49 -11.78 4.82
CA GLU A 42 -15.71 -12.97 4.49
C GLU A 42 -14.54 -12.63 3.56
N MET A 43 -14.73 -11.77 2.54
CA MET A 43 -13.65 -11.28 1.68
C MET A 43 -12.62 -10.43 2.45
N THR A 44 -13.05 -9.65 3.46
CA THR A 44 -12.14 -8.86 4.31
C THR A 44 -11.26 -9.78 5.16
N ASP A 45 -11.84 -10.84 5.73
CA ASP A 45 -11.13 -11.84 6.53
C ASP A 45 -10.10 -12.58 5.63
N LEU A 46 -10.49 -12.99 4.42
CA LEU A 46 -9.59 -13.61 3.44
C LEU A 46 -8.47 -12.67 2.98
N GLY A 47 -8.76 -11.37 2.80
CA GLY A 47 -7.74 -10.35 2.51
C GLY A 47 -6.77 -10.14 3.68
N THR A 48 -7.24 -10.28 4.91
CA THR A 48 -6.40 -10.25 6.11
C THR A 48 -5.49 -11.48 6.18
N ASP A 49 -6.02 -12.67 5.87
CA ASP A 49 -5.22 -13.90 5.75
C ASP A 49 -4.14 -13.76 4.67
N PHE A 50 -4.50 -13.24 3.47
CA PHE A 50 -3.51 -12.94 2.44
C PHE A 50 -2.42 -12.01 2.96
N ALA A 51 -2.78 -10.96 3.71
CA ALA A 51 -1.81 -10.00 4.22
C ALA A 51 -0.78 -10.66 5.16
N PHE A 52 -1.22 -11.54 6.06
CA PHE A 52 -0.32 -12.27 6.97
C PHE A 52 0.49 -13.35 6.24
N ARG A 53 -0.10 -14.10 5.31
CA ARG A 53 0.63 -15.09 4.51
C ARG A 53 1.72 -14.42 3.67
N PHE A 54 1.39 -13.29 3.04
CA PHE A 54 2.35 -12.51 2.25
C PHE A 54 3.47 -11.95 3.13
N PHE A 55 3.14 -11.33 4.26
CA PHE A 55 4.14 -10.84 5.21
C PHE A 55 5.06 -11.94 5.70
N ASN A 56 4.51 -13.07 6.15
CA ASN A 56 5.29 -14.20 6.63
C ASN A 56 6.18 -14.81 5.52
N GLN A 57 5.72 -14.81 4.26
CA GLN A 57 6.51 -15.29 3.14
C GLN A 57 7.70 -14.36 2.88
N VAL A 58 7.48 -13.04 2.85
CA VAL A 58 8.58 -12.06 2.70
C VAL A 58 9.58 -12.18 3.86
N CYS A 59 9.13 -12.35 5.09
CA CYS A 59 10.03 -12.57 6.24
C CYS A 59 10.95 -13.80 6.05
N LYS A 60 10.46 -14.86 5.41
CA LYS A 60 11.27 -16.08 5.14
C LYS A 60 12.32 -15.86 4.06
N THR A 61 12.07 -15.00 3.08
CA THR A 61 12.97 -14.76 1.95
C THR A 61 13.97 -13.62 2.20
N GLU A 62 13.69 -12.71 3.11
CA GLU A 62 14.49 -11.51 3.41
C GLU A 62 15.25 -11.60 4.75
N VAL A 63 15.76 -12.77 5.08
CA VAL A 63 16.44 -13.04 6.37
C VAL A 63 17.68 -12.19 6.63
N GLU A 64 18.30 -11.64 5.60
CA GLU A 64 19.50 -10.80 5.72
C GLU A 64 19.18 -9.30 5.87
N LYS A 65 17.94 -8.88 5.58
CA LYS A 65 17.55 -7.47 5.70
C LYS A 65 17.11 -7.15 7.12
N PRO A 66 17.69 -6.13 7.76
CA PRO A 66 17.39 -5.81 9.17
C PRO A 66 15.99 -5.23 9.36
N ASN A 67 15.40 -4.66 8.31
CA ASN A 67 14.08 -4.02 8.35
C ASN A 67 13.31 -4.37 7.09
N LEU A 68 12.00 -4.60 7.24
CA LEU A 68 11.07 -4.90 6.16
C LEU A 68 9.88 -3.92 6.24
N PHE A 69 9.42 -3.48 5.08
CA PHE A 69 8.17 -2.72 4.99
C PHE A 69 7.45 -3.05 3.70
N ILE A 70 6.24 -3.63 3.80
CA ILE A 70 5.42 -4.02 2.66
C ILE A 70 4.00 -3.50 2.80
N SER A 71 3.29 -3.40 1.68
CA SER A 71 1.88 -3.04 1.62
C SER A 71 1.07 -4.16 0.95
N PRO A 72 0.47 -5.08 1.71
CA PRO A 72 -0.38 -6.12 1.16
C PRO A 72 -1.55 -5.57 0.35
N LEU A 73 -2.17 -4.48 0.80
CA LEU A 73 -3.27 -3.83 0.07
C LEU A 73 -2.84 -3.36 -1.31
N SER A 74 -1.67 -2.71 -1.44
CA SER A 74 -1.17 -2.27 -2.75
C SER A 74 -0.89 -3.45 -3.68
N ALA A 75 -0.28 -4.53 -3.17
CA ALA A 75 -0.03 -5.75 -3.94
C ALA A 75 -1.33 -6.42 -4.39
N SER A 76 -2.31 -6.57 -3.48
CA SER A 76 -3.61 -7.17 -3.78
C SER A 76 -4.36 -6.37 -4.86
N LEU A 77 -4.41 -5.05 -4.77
CA LEU A 77 -5.09 -4.21 -5.77
C LEU A 77 -4.41 -4.28 -7.14
N CYS A 78 -3.06 -4.26 -7.19
CA CYS A 78 -2.30 -4.40 -8.44
C CYS A 78 -2.58 -5.76 -9.11
N LEU A 79 -2.46 -6.85 -8.35
CA LEU A 79 -2.72 -8.20 -8.85
C LEU A 79 -4.18 -8.43 -9.22
N SER A 80 -5.13 -7.81 -8.51
CA SER A 80 -6.55 -7.85 -8.87
C SER A 80 -6.84 -7.15 -10.20
N MET A 81 -6.15 -6.06 -10.50
CA MET A 81 -6.24 -5.42 -11.83
C MET A 81 -5.72 -6.35 -12.94
N ILE A 82 -4.60 -7.03 -12.70
CA ILE A 82 -4.02 -7.99 -13.66
C ILE A 82 -4.94 -9.19 -13.85
N ALA A 83 -5.54 -9.72 -12.78
CA ALA A 83 -6.46 -10.85 -12.80
C ALA A 83 -7.68 -10.63 -13.70
N ASN A 84 -8.08 -9.38 -13.95
CA ASN A 84 -9.14 -9.06 -14.92
C ASN A 84 -8.81 -9.47 -16.37
N GLY A 85 -7.54 -9.70 -16.67
CA GLY A 85 -7.10 -10.19 -17.99
C GLY A 85 -6.73 -11.66 -18.00
N ALA A 86 -6.74 -12.34 -16.83
CA ALA A 86 -6.37 -13.73 -16.68
C ALA A 86 -7.56 -14.67 -16.97
N SER A 87 -7.26 -15.91 -17.37
CA SER A 87 -8.23 -16.97 -17.63
C SER A 87 -7.71 -18.31 -17.12
N GLY A 88 -8.57 -19.31 -17.10
CA GLY A 88 -8.20 -20.71 -16.80
C GLY A 88 -7.46 -20.88 -15.47
N ASN A 89 -6.37 -21.64 -15.50
CA ASN A 89 -5.59 -21.95 -14.31
C ASN A 89 -4.82 -20.72 -13.79
N THR A 90 -4.35 -19.85 -14.67
CA THR A 90 -3.71 -18.59 -14.29
C THR A 90 -4.61 -17.72 -13.39
N LEU A 91 -5.89 -17.57 -13.79
CA LEU A 91 -6.87 -16.86 -12.97
C LEU A 91 -7.14 -17.57 -11.65
N SER A 92 -7.28 -18.91 -11.68
CA SER A 92 -7.52 -19.69 -10.46
C SER A 92 -6.39 -19.52 -9.44
N GLU A 93 -5.14 -19.67 -9.85
CA GLU A 93 -3.98 -19.48 -8.97
C GLU A 93 -3.91 -18.05 -8.41
N MET A 94 -4.18 -17.03 -9.24
CA MET A 94 -4.18 -15.64 -8.79
C MET A 94 -5.27 -15.39 -7.73
N THR A 95 -6.51 -15.87 -7.98
CA THR A 95 -7.61 -15.67 -7.03
C THR A 95 -7.42 -16.48 -5.75
N ASP A 96 -6.85 -17.67 -5.83
CA ASP A 96 -6.53 -18.52 -4.67
C ASP A 96 -5.50 -17.83 -3.75
N VAL A 97 -4.42 -17.31 -4.33
CA VAL A 97 -3.38 -16.62 -3.57
C VAL A 97 -3.92 -15.35 -2.91
N LEU A 98 -4.75 -14.58 -3.62
CA LEU A 98 -5.36 -13.35 -3.11
C LEU A 98 -6.49 -13.59 -2.10
N GLY A 99 -6.94 -14.85 -1.91
CA GLY A 99 -8.03 -15.21 -1.00
C GLY A 99 -9.42 -15.05 -1.60
N PHE A 100 -9.55 -14.86 -2.91
CA PHE A 100 -10.85 -14.73 -3.59
C PHE A 100 -11.35 -16.01 -4.25
N SER A 101 -10.79 -17.17 -3.86
CA SER A 101 -11.25 -18.48 -4.31
C SER A 101 -12.75 -18.68 -4.00
N GLY A 102 -13.51 -19.06 -5.01
CA GLY A 102 -14.97 -19.22 -4.87
C GLY A 102 -15.80 -17.96 -5.12
N TYR A 103 -15.18 -16.82 -5.37
CA TYR A 103 -15.83 -15.59 -5.83
C TYR A 103 -15.55 -15.34 -7.31
N SER A 104 -16.52 -14.75 -8.00
CA SER A 104 -16.33 -14.28 -9.37
C SER A 104 -15.46 -13.04 -9.43
N LEU A 105 -14.83 -12.77 -10.59
CA LEU A 105 -14.12 -11.50 -10.83
C LEU A 105 -15.00 -10.26 -10.58
N GLU A 106 -16.30 -10.35 -10.89
CA GLU A 106 -17.24 -9.26 -10.65
C GLU A 106 -17.41 -8.99 -9.15
N GLU A 107 -17.55 -10.03 -8.33
CA GLU A 107 -17.67 -9.91 -6.86
C GLU A 107 -16.38 -9.35 -6.26
N MET A 108 -15.21 -9.86 -6.66
CA MET A 108 -13.91 -9.35 -6.25
C MET A 108 -13.74 -7.86 -6.61
N ASN A 109 -14.05 -7.48 -7.84
CA ASN A 109 -13.94 -6.11 -8.33
C ASN A 109 -14.89 -5.15 -7.57
N ASN A 110 -16.14 -5.56 -7.34
CA ASN A 110 -17.11 -4.77 -6.59
C ASN A 110 -16.66 -4.58 -5.13
N TYR A 111 -16.15 -5.63 -4.50
CA TYR A 111 -15.60 -5.57 -3.15
C TYR A 111 -14.40 -4.61 -3.08
N ASN A 112 -13.40 -4.77 -3.95
CA ASN A 112 -12.22 -3.91 -3.99
C ASN A 112 -12.59 -2.43 -4.18
N LYS A 113 -13.52 -2.15 -5.12
CA LYS A 113 -14.03 -0.80 -5.34
C LYS A 113 -14.65 -0.22 -4.07
N LYS A 114 -15.57 -0.96 -3.46
CA LYS A 114 -16.25 -0.54 -2.23
C LYS A 114 -15.27 -0.31 -1.08
N LEU A 115 -14.30 -1.22 -0.92
CA LEU A 115 -13.26 -1.10 0.10
C LEU A 115 -12.45 0.18 -0.09
N VAL A 116 -11.95 0.45 -1.30
CA VAL A 116 -11.18 1.65 -1.62
C VAL A 116 -11.99 2.91 -1.37
N GLU A 117 -13.23 2.98 -1.89
CA GLU A 117 -14.14 4.13 -1.67
C GLU A 117 -14.41 4.37 -0.18
N ALA A 118 -14.63 3.30 0.59
CA ALA A 118 -14.85 3.40 2.03
C ALA A 118 -13.61 3.90 2.78
N LEU A 119 -12.43 3.33 2.49
CA LEU A 119 -11.17 3.74 3.12
C LEU A 119 -10.87 5.23 2.89
N LEU A 120 -11.13 5.75 1.70
CA LEU A 120 -10.91 7.15 1.33
C LEU A 120 -11.84 8.14 2.08
N ASP A 121 -13.01 7.70 2.60
CA ASP A 121 -13.98 8.54 3.32
C ASP A 121 -14.00 8.33 4.85
N LEU A 122 -13.12 7.48 5.40
CA LEU A 122 -13.12 7.16 6.83
C LEU A 122 -12.69 8.31 7.72
N ASP A 123 -11.66 9.05 7.32
CA ASP A 123 -11.07 10.12 8.13
C ASP A 123 -10.65 11.31 7.27
N ASN A 124 -11.24 12.47 7.52
CA ASN A 124 -10.91 13.71 6.83
C ASN A 124 -9.66 14.41 7.36
N THR A 125 -9.08 13.92 8.45
CA THR A 125 -7.81 14.42 9.03
C THR A 125 -6.60 13.59 8.60
N THR A 126 -6.85 12.41 8.03
CA THR A 126 -5.84 11.53 7.42
C THR A 126 -5.85 11.75 5.91
N GLN A 127 -4.68 11.90 5.32
CA GLN A 127 -4.51 11.91 3.87
C GLN A 127 -4.26 10.48 3.41
N LEU A 128 -5.28 9.84 2.87
CA LEU A 128 -5.16 8.56 2.19
C LEU A 128 -5.36 8.78 0.69
N GLY A 129 -4.43 8.31 -0.12
CA GLY A 129 -4.52 8.30 -1.58
C GLY A 129 -4.29 6.90 -2.11
N ILE A 130 -5.20 6.41 -2.95
CA ILE A 130 -5.04 5.15 -3.68
C ILE A 130 -5.29 5.48 -5.14
N ALA A 131 -4.32 5.19 -6.00
CA ALA A 131 -4.38 5.50 -7.41
C ALA A 131 -3.84 4.33 -8.24
N ASN A 132 -4.47 4.11 -9.39
CA ASN A 132 -4.12 3.02 -10.29
C ASN A 132 -3.81 3.56 -11.69
N SER A 133 -2.88 2.91 -12.39
CA SER A 133 -2.59 3.22 -13.78
C SER A 133 -2.23 1.99 -14.60
N ILE A 134 -2.53 2.06 -15.89
CA ILE A 134 -2.15 1.09 -16.91
C ILE A 134 -1.46 1.85 -18.03
N TRP A 135 -0.20 1.50 -18.26
CA TRP A 135 0.62 2.05 -19.33
C TRP A 135 0.74 1.01 -20.42
N ILE A 136 0.30 1.34 -21.61
CA ILE A 136 0.24 0.42 -22.75
C ILE A 136 1.30 0.86 -23.77
N LYS A 137 2.11 -0.09 -24.25
CA LYS A 137 3.05 0.16 -25.35
C LYS A 137 2.28 0.66 -26.56
N LYS A 138 2.71 1.79 -27.12
CA LYS A 138 2.06 2.40 -28.27
C LYS A 138 1.88 1.42 -29.43
N GLY A 139 0.64 1.28 -29.87
CA GLY A 139 0.25 0.38 -30.97
C GLY A 139 0.11 -1.09 -30.54
N PHE A 140 0.19 -1.41 -29.24
CA PHE A 140 -0.14 -2.74 -28.74
C PHE A 140 -1.66 -2.86 -28.53
N GLY A 141 -2.25 -3.93 -29.07
CA GLY A 141 -3.70 -4.18 -28.99
C GLY A 141 -4.10 -4.78 -27.64
N VAL A 142 -4.69 -3.98 -26.78
CA VAL A 142 -5.29 -4.43 -25.50
C VAL A 142 -6.79 -4.46 -25.65
N HIS A 143 -7.45 -5.48 -25.10
CA HIS A 143 -8.90 -5.66 -25.19
C HIS A 143 -9.65 -4.51 -24.47
N ASP A 144 -10.67 -3.97 -25.11
CA ASP A 144 -11.47 -2.86 -24.57
C ASP A 144 -12.17 -3.26 -23.26
N ASP A 145 -12.59 -4.51 -23.11
CA ASP A 145 -13.24 -5.02 -21.89
C ASP A 145 -12.28 -4.99 -20.69
N PHE A 146 -11.02 -5.38 -20.88
CA PHE A 146 -9.99 -5.31 -19.86
C PHE A 146 -9.72 -3.85 -19.41
N VAL A 147 -9.61 -2.95 -20.36
CA VAL A 147 -9.43 -1.52 -20.11
C VAL A 147 -10.65 -0.95 -19.39
N SER A 148 -11.85 -1.30 -19.84
CA SER A 148 -13.13 -0.80 -19.31
C SER A 148 -13.36 -1.23 -17.87
N VAL A 149 -13.14 -2.51 -17.53
CA VAL A 149 -13.32 -3.01 -16.16
C VAL A 149 -12.34 -2.34 -15.19
N ASN A 150 -11.07 -2.18 -15.59
CA ASN A 150 -10.07 -1.54 -14.73
C ASN A 150 -10.34 -0.04 -14.52
N LYS A 151 -10.80 0.68 -15.56
CA LYS A 151 -11.26 2.06 -15.39
C LYS A 151 -12.47 2.17 -14.46
N LYS A 152 -13.46 1.29 -14.60
CA LYS A 152 -14.71 1.34 -13.85
C LYS A 152 -14.56 0.92 -12.38
N MET A 153 -13.76 -0.13 -12.14
CA MET A 153 -13.68 -0.75 -10.81
C MET A 153 -12.50 -0.23 -9.98
N TYR A 154 -11.40 0.15 -10.63
CA TYR A 154 -10.18 0.59 -9.94
C TYR A 154 -9.82 2.06 -10.20
N ASP A 155 -10.68 2.81 -10.93
CA ASP A 155 -10.40 4.19 -11.36
C ASP A 155 -9.02 4.32 -12.04
N ALA A 156 -8.64 3.28 -12.81
CA ALA A 156 -7.31 3.20 -13.41
C ALA A 156 -7.13 4.26 -14.52
N GLN A 157 -6.10 5.07 -14.40
CA GLN A 157 -5.64 5.94 -15.48
C GLN A 157 -4.99 5.07 -16.56
N VAL A 158 -5.54 5.04 -17.78
CA VAL A 158 -5.00 4.25 -18.89
C VAL A 158 -4.38 5.18 -19.93
N GLN A 159 -3.13 4.91 -20.30
CA GLN A 159 -2.39 5.73 -21.25
C GLN A 159 -1.48 4.87 -22.14
N GLU A 160 -1.52 5.13 -23.46
CA GLU A 160 -0.50 4.64 -24.38
C GLU A 160 0.78 5.46 -24.26
N LEU A 161 1.94 4.76 -24.28
CA LEU A 161 3.25 5.35 -24.17
C LEU A 161 4.22 4.68 -25.16
N ASP A 162 5.05 5.48 -25.80
CA ASP A 162 6.14 4.95 -26.64
C ASP A 162 7.26 4.39 -25.72
N PHE A 163 7.24 3.08 -25.50
CA PHE A 163 8.21 2.41 -24.63
C PHE A 163 9.64 2.41 -25.16
N ALA A 164 9.83 2.66 -26.47
CA ALA A 164 11.15 2.85 -27.06
C ALA A 164 11.75 4.23 -26.76
N SER A 165 10.93 5.17 -26.28
CA SER A 165 11.41 6.49 -25.89
C SER A 165 12.25 6.43 -24.62
N PRO A 166 13.47 7.00 -24.58
CA PRO A 166 14.27 7.06 -23.37
C PRO A 166 13.62 7.86 -22.23
N LYS A 167 12.54 8.62 -22.52
CA LYS A 167 11.75 9.36 -21.53
C LYS A 167 10.59 8.57 -20.95
N ALA A 168 10.31 7.37 -21.47
CA ALA A 168 9.16 6.59 -21.01
C ALA A 168 9.24 6.21 -19.52
N PRO A 169 10.39 5.72 -18.98
CA PRO A 169 10.52 5.49 -17.56
C PRO A 169 10.25 6.74 -16.71
N ASP A 170 10.74 7.91 -17.13
CA ASP A 170 10.56 9.16 -16.37
C ASP A 170 9.09 9.59 -16.30
N ILE A 171 8.28 9.30 -17.33
CA ILE A 171 6.85 9.59 -17.32
C ILE A 171 6.13 8.74 -16.29
N ILE A 172 6.43 7.44 -16.24
CA ILE A 172 5.86 6.50 -15.26
C ILE A 172 6.33 6.87 -13.84
N ASN A 173 7.62 7.12 -13.68
CA ASN A 173 8.21 7.57 -12.40
C ASN A 173 7.58 8.88 -11.91
N GLY A 174 7.36 9.84 -12.81
CA GLY A 174 6.70 11.11 -12.50
C GLY A 174 5.25 10.92 -12.03
N TRP A 175 4.53 9.95 -12.59
CA TRP A 175 3.19 9.59 -12.10
C TRP A 175 3.27 9.04 -10.67
N CYS A 176 4.18 8.11 -10.38
CA CYS A 176 4.39 7.54 -9.05
C CYS A 176 4.74 8.64 -8.03
N ALA A 177 5.71 9.50 -8.36
CA ALA A 177 6.09 10.64 -7.53
C ALA A 177 4.90 11.54 -7.19
N GLY A 178 4.07 11.86 -8.20
CA GLY A 178 2.88 12.70 -8.02
C GLY A 178 1.81 12.06 -7.15
N LYS A 179 1.65 10.73 -7.21
CA LYS A 179 0.65 9.99 -6.42
C LYS A 179 1.11 9.67 -4.99
N THR A 180 2.41 9.68 -4.73
CA THR A 180 3.01 9.37 -3.43
C THR A 180 3.64 10.58 -2.74
N ASN A 181 3.23 11.79 -3.10
CA ASN A 181 3.79 13.04 -2.55
C ASN A 181 5.34 13.07 -2.57
N ASN A 182 5.93 12.57 -3.66
CA ASN A 182 7.37 12.37 -3.86
C ASN A 182 8.07 11.42 -2.87
N CYS A 183 7.33 10.63 -2.08
CA CYS A 183 7.92 9.60 -1.24
C CYS A 183 8.54 8.46 -2.06
N ILE A 184 7.95 8.15 -3.24
CA ILE A 184 8.47 7.13 -4.17
C ILE A 184 8.68 7.78 -5.55
N PRO A 185 9.83 8.41 -5.77
CA PRO A 185 10.09 9.17 -7.00
C PRO A 185 10.51 8.30 -8.18
N LYS A 186 10.88 7.03 -7.94
CA LYS A 186 11.42 6.17 -8.98
C LYS A 186 11.08 4.70 -8.73
N VAL A 187 10.48 4.08 -9.77
CA VAL A 187 10.12 2.65 -9.78
C VAL A 187 10.67 1.91 -11.01
N LEU A 188 11.03 2.63 -12.08
CA LEU A 188 11.61 2.06 -13.29
C LEU A 188 12.91 2.78 -13.65
N ASN A 189 13.95 2.01 -13.99
CA ASN A 189 15.20 2.51 -14.56
C ASN A 189 15.12 2.56 -16.09
N GLU A 190 14.61 1.48 -16.68
CA GLU A 190 14.48 1.26 -18.11
C GLU A 190 13.23 0.43 -18.41
N ILE A 191 12.82 0.40 -19.64
CA ILE A 191 11.71 -0.42 -20.13
C ILE A 191 12.26 -1.39 -21.16
N PRO A 192 12.21 -2.72 -20.92
CA PRO A 192 12.64 -3.74 -21.89
C PRO A 192 11.83 -3.65 -23.21
N GLU A 193 12.45 -4.03 -24.33
CA GLU A 193 11.77 -4.06 -25.64
C GLU A 193 10.62 -5.07 -25.68
N THR A 194 10.69 -6.11 -24.87
CA THR A 194 9.66 -7.15 -24.70
C THR A 194 8.43 -6.66 -23.94
N ALA A 195 8.56 -5.61 -23.14
CA ALA A 195 7.45 -5.08 -22.33
C ALA A 195 6.28 -4.61 -23.21
N ARG A 196 5.07 -4.93 -22.79
CA ARG A 196 3.81 -4.56 -23.44
C ARG A 196 2.94 -3.68 -22.58
N LEU A 197 2.85 -3.98 -21.29
CA LEU A 197 2.07 -3.21 -20.32
C LEU A 197 2.82 -3.08 -19.00
N TYR A 198 2.50 -1.98 -18.30
CA TYR A 198 2.76 -1.83 -16.87
C TYR A 198 1.47 -1.46 -16.16
N LEU A 199 1.15 -2.18 -15.10
CA LEU A 199 0.04 -1.91 -14.21
C LEU A 199 0.61 -1.48 -12.87
N LEU A 200 0.15 -0.35 -12.36
CA LEU A 200 0.66 0.20 -11.10
C LEU A 200 -0.49 0.52 -10.15
N ASN A 201 -0.29 0.15 -8.90
CA ASN A 201 -1.04 0.69 -7.78
C ASN A 201 -0.12 1.57 -6.94
N ALA A 202 -0.54 2.79 -6.64
CA ALA A 202 0.15 3.72 -5.76
C ALA A 202 -0.73 4.02 -4.55
N LEU A 203 -0.20 3.82 -3.36
CA LEU A 203 -0.84 4.11 -2.09
C LEU A 203 0.00 5.16 -1.35
N TYR A 204 -0.65 6.17 -0.81
CA TYR A 204 -0.06 7.18 0.06
C TYR A 204 -0.91 7.34 1.31
N PHE A 205 -0.28 7.35 2.47
CA PHE A 205 -0.92 7.55 3.75
C PHE A 205 -0.16 8.60 4.56
N LYS A 206 -0.88 9.57 5.14
CA LYS A 206 -0.33 10.49 6.13
C LYS A 206 -1.35 10.71 7.23
N GLY A 207 -1.06 10.15 8.41
CA GLY A 207 -1.88 10.24 9.60
C GLY A 207 -1.17 11.02 10.71
N ILE A 208 -1.91 11.89 11.38
CA ILE A 208 -1.44 12.62 12.55
C ILE A 208 -1.86 11.82 13.78
N TRP A 209 -0.94 11.58 14.73
CA TRP A 209 -1.28 10.89 15.97
C TRP A 209 -2.41 11.60 16.70
N LYS A 210 -3.38 10.86 17.19
CA LYS A 210 -4.40 11.40 18.11
C LYS A 210 -3.75 11.95 19.36
N ASN A 211 -2.79 11.23 19.93
CA ASN A 211 -1.94 11.63 21.03
C ASN A 211 -0.52 11.87 20.50
N GLN A 212 -0.20 13.11 20.13
CA GLN A 212 1.11 13.46 19.57
C GLN A 212 2.21 13.41 20.63
N PHE A 213 3.39 12.99 20.20
CA PHE A 213 4.59 13.11 21.03
C PHE A 213 5.07 14.56 21.07
N LYS A 214 5.59 14.99 22.21
CA LYS A 214 6.22 16.32 22.32
C LYS A 214 7.68 16.22 21.91
N LYS A 215 8.11 17.10 21.00
CA LYS A 215 9.52 17.15 20.55
C LYS A 215 10.49 17.39 21.72
N SER A 216 10.05 18.09 22.79
CA SER A 216 10.84 18.31 24.01
C SER A 216 11.09 17.02 24.81
N ASP A 217 10.26 16.01 24.63
CA ASP A 217 10.31 14.74 25.37
C ASP A 217 10.98 13.63 24.55
N THR A 218 11.45 13.95 23.32
CA THR A 218 12.28 13.08 22.49
C THR A 218 13.74 13.25 22.91
N ALA A 219 14.40 12.14 23.21
CA ALA A 219 15.81 12.12 23.64
C ALA A 219 16.59 11.03 22.90
N GLU A 220 17.90 11.19 22.83
CA GLU A 220 18.79 10.13 22.39
C GLU A 220 18.85 9.02 23.45
N GLU A 221 18.44 7.79 23.06
CA GLU A 221 18.48 6.61 23.92
C GLU A 221 19.09 5.43 23.17
N ALA A 222 19.62 4.48 23.92
CA ALA A 222 20.13 3.24 23.35
C ALA A 222 18.96 2.30 22.95
N PHE A 223 19.01 1.79 21.74
CA PHE A 223 18.10 0.79 21.22
C PHE A 223 18.86 -0.52 20.99
N THR A 224 18.32 -1.64 21.45
CA THR A 224 18.93 -2.97 21.27
C THR A 224 18.41 -3.56 19.96
N ASN A 225 19.30 -3.76 19.01
CA ASN A 225 19.00 -4.39 17.71
C ASN A 225 18.78 -5.90 17.84
N ALA A 226 18.24 -6.54 16.80
CA ALA A 226 17.97 -7.98 16.78
C ALA A 226 19.23 -8.85 17.02
N ASP A 227 20.40 -8.39 16.57
CA ASP A 227 21.69 -9.04 16.77
C ASP A 227 22.30 -8.79 18.17
N GLY A 228 21.59 -8.08 19.07
CA GLY A 228 22.04 -7.70 20.40
C GLY A 228 22.96 -6.46 20.44
N SER A 229 23.36 -5.91 19.30
CA SER A 229 24.10 -4.65 19.24
C SER A 229 23.25 -3.47 19.70
N LYS A 230 23.87 -2.34 20.01
CA LYS A 230 23.16 -1.13 20.43
C LYS A 230 23.36 0.00 19.44
N SER A 231 22.24 0.61 19.04
CA SER A 231 22.19 1.83 18.25
C SER A 231 21.70 2.99 19.10
N THR A 232 22.12 4.21 18.79
CA THR A 232 21.52 5.42 19.37
C THR A 232 20.37 5.86 18.48
N VAL A 233 19.17 6.02 19.06
CA VAL A 233 17.97 6.47 18.37
C VAL A 233 17.36 7.67 19.05
N HIS A 234 16.62 8.49 18.29
CA HIS A 234 15.76 9.52 18.88
C HIS A 234 14.48 8.86 19.39
N MET A 235 14.43 8.62 20.69
CA MET A 235 13.32 7.95 21.35
C MET A 235 12.24 8.96 21.74
N MET A 236 11.08 8.86 21.11
CA MET A 236 9.90 9.64 21.44
C MET A 236 9.22 9.06 22.68
N ASN A 237 8.72 9.90 23.57
CA ASN A 237 8.13 9.47 24.84
C ASN A 237 6.74 10.07 25.02
N LEU A 238 5.77 9.21 25.40
CA LEU A 238 4.46 9.58 25.96
C LEU A 238 4.34 8.96 27.35
N ARG A 239 3.88 9.77 28.32
CA ARG A 239 3.76 9.33 29.73
C ARG A 239 2.33 9.47 30.19
N ASP A 240 1.87 8.47 30.94
CA ASP A 240 0.55 8.45 31.58
C ASP A 240 -0.62 8.63 30.59
N GLU A 241 -0.40 8.25 29.32
CA GLU A 241 -1.43 8.30 28.27
C GLU A 241 -2.17 6.96 28.19
N ARG A 242 -3.43 7.02 27.75
CA ARG A 242 -4.26 5.82 27.61
C ARG A 242 -4.26 5.33 26.17
N PHE A 243 -3.89 4.06 26.03
CA PHE A 243 -3.90 3.33 24.77
C PHE A 243 -4.68 2.02 24.93
N ASN A 244 -5.17 1.47 23.83
CA ASN A 244 -5.60 0.08 23.82
C ASN A 244 -4.34 -0.79 23.85
N TYR A 245 -4.27 -1.66 24.84
CA TYR A 245 -3.09 -2.47 25.14
C TYR A 245 -3.50 -3.90 25.52
N ALA A 246 -2.69 -4.86 25.14
CA ALA A 246 -2.78 -6.25 25.55
C ALA A 246 -1.39 -6.89 25.61
N GLU A 247 -1.28 -7.95 26.38
CA GLU A 247 -0.11 -8.84 26.42
C GLU A 247 -0.57 -10.28 26.16
N ASN A 248 0.26 -11.01 25.45
CA ASN A 248 0.13 -12.45 25.27
C ASN A 248 1.49 -13.13 25.41
N GLU A 249 1.58 -14.44 25.18
CA GLU A 249 2.84 -15.18 25.31
C GLU A 249 3.92 -14.80 24.29
N TYR A 250 3.57 -14.05 23.22
CA TYR A 250 4.48 -13.67 22.13
C TYR A 250 4.78 -12.18 22.09
N PHE A 251 3.79 -11.34 22.40
CA PHE A 251 3.90 -9.89 22.21
C PHE A 251 3.23 -9.09 23.34
N SER A 252 3.82 -7.93 23.62
CA SER A 252 3.11 -6.78 24.15
C SER A 252 2.61 -5.96 22.96
N MET A 253 1.32 -5.57 22.95
CA MET A 253 0.64 -4.90 21.85
C MET A 253 0.12 -3.54 22.31
N ALA A 254 0.38 -2.48 21.54
CA ALA A 254 -0.18 -1.16 21.78
C ALA A 254 -0.77 -0.59 20.48
N GLU A 255 -2.01 -0.12 20.53
CA GLU A 255 -2.69 0.55 19.43
C GLU A 255 -2.57 2.06 19.58
N LEU A 256 -1.96 2.71 18.57
CA LEU A 256 -1.76 4.15 18.48
C LEU A 256 -2.71 4.72 17.41
N PRO A 257 -3.82 5.33 17.78
CA PRO A 257 -4.79 5.84 16.81
C PRO A 257 -4.31 7.13 16.14
N TYR A 258 -4.70 7.29 14.87
CA TYR A 258 -4.60 8.54 14.12
C TYR A 258 -5.92 9.31 14.14
N GLY A 259 -5.87 10.60 13.96
CA GLY A 259 -6.99 11.51 13.70
C GLY A 259 -8.28 11.19 14.46
N ASN A 260 -9.30 10.74 13.73
CA ASN A 260 -10.60 10.37 14.28
C ASN A 260 -10.69 8.90 14.75
N GLU A 261 -9.57 8.18 14.87
CA GLU A 261 -9.47 6.78 15.30
C GLU A 261 -9.97 5.75 14.27
N ALA A 262 -10.20 6.15 13.01
CA ALA A 262 -10.53 5.21 11.96
C ALA A 262 -9.32 4.39 11.50
N PHE A 263 -8.12 4.98 11.62
CA PHE A 263 -6.84 4.33 11.35
C PHE A 263 -6.00 4.31 12.62
N SER A 264 -5.21 3.27 12.78
CA SER A 264 -4.25 3.15 13.89
C SER A 264 -2.99 2.42 13.45
N MET A 265 -1.89 2.67 14.17
CA MET A 265 -0.70 1.84 14.15
C MET A 265 -0.76 0.88 15.33
N VAL A 266 -0.62 -0.42 15.09
CA VAL A 266 -0.45 -1.40 16.15
C VAL A 266 1.03 -1.76 16.24
N VAL A 267 1.63 -1.48 17.38
CA VAL A 267 3.04 -1.82 17.68
C VAL A 267 3.05 -3.14 18.43
N LEU A 268 3.79 -4.11 17.90
CA LEU A 268 4.01 -5.42 18.50
C LEU A 268 5.47 -5.49 18.99
N LEU A 269 5.65 -5.60 20.29
CA LEU A 269 6.96 -5.79 20.92
C LEU A 269 7.07 -7.23 21.37
N PRO A 270 8.09 -8.01 20.94
CA PRO A 270 8.29 -9.38 21.44
C PRO A 270 8.26 -9.44 22.98
N ALA A 271 7.61 -10.46 23.51
CA ALA A 271 7.55 -10.69 24.95
C ALA A 271 8.95 -10.92 25.52
N GLU A 272 9.13 -10.62 26.81
CA GLU A 272 10.43 -10.74 27.47
C GLU A 272 11.02 -12.16 27.29
N GLY A 273 12.27 -12.22 26.80
CA GLY A 273 12.99 -13.46 26.55
C GLY A 273 12.66 -14.14 25.23
N LYS A 274 11.81 -13.56 24.38
CA LYS A 274 11.51 -14.06 23.03
C LYS A 274 12.22 -13.24 21.97
N SER A 275 12.65 -13.92 20.90
CA SER A 275 13.18 -13.27 19.70
C SER A 275 12.04 -12.90 18.73
N LEU A 276 12.32 -11.98 17.81
CA LEU A 276 11.39 -11.64 16.76
C LEU A 276 11.10 -12.84 15.85
N ASP A 277 12.13 -13.65 15.54
CA ASP A 277 12.01 -14.87 14.71
C ASP A 277 11.08 -15.93 15.31
N GLU A 278 11.00 -16.01 16.67
CA GLU A 278 10.05 -16.90 17.34
C GLU A 278 8.62 -16.36 17.30
N CYS A 279 8.46 -15.05 17.28
CA CYS A 279 7.17 -14.37 17.38
C CYS A 279 6.49 -14.18 16.01
N LEU A 280 7.23 -13.78 14.97
CA LEU A 280 6.67 -13.47 13.65
C LEU A 280 5.86 -14.62 13.03
N PRO A 281 6.28 -15.90 13.08
CA PRO A 281 5.49 -17.01 12.55
C PRO A 281 4.14 -17.23 13.26
N GLN A 282 3.93 -16.59 14.39
CA GLN A 282 2.68 -16.65 15.15
C GLN A 282 1.63 -15.65 14.67
N LEU A 283 2.03 -14.66 13.85
CA LEU A 283 1.14 -13.69 13.24
C LEU A 283 0.37 -14.36 12.09
N ASN A 284 -0.90 -14.61 12.30
CA ASN A 284 -1.86 -15.09 11.32
C ASN A 284 -3.23 -14.49 11.61
N ASP A 285 -4.18 -14.66 10.70
CA ASP A 285 -5.51 -14.06 10.78
C ASP A 285 -6.27 -14.45 12.08
N GLU A 286 -6.32 -15.75 12.42
CA GLU A 286 -7.01 -16.26 13.60
C GLU A 286 -6.49 -15.61 14.89
N ARG A 287 -5.18 -15.67 15.11
CA ARG A 287 -4.55 -15.08 16.31
C ARG A 287 -4.63 -13.56 16.33
N TRP A 288 -4.54 -12.93 15.16
CA TRP A 288 -4.72 -11.49 15.07
C TRP A 288 -6.11 -11.07 15.54
N GLY A 289 -7.17 -11.78 15.12
CA GLY A 289 -8.54 -11.57 15.59
C GLY A 289 -8.68 -11.70 17.09
N GLU A 290 -8.10 -12.76 17.68
CA GLU A 290 -8.08 -12.98 19.13
C GLU A 290 -7.32 -11.86 19.87
N TRP A 291 -6.11 -11.54 19.44
CA TRP A 291 -5.26 -10.52 20.08
C TRP A 291 -5.86 -9.13 19.97
N ASN A 292 -6.37 -8.77 18.81
CA ASN A 292 -7.04 -7.48 18.59
C ASN A 292 -8.28 -7.33 19.48
N SER A 293 -9.03 -8.41 19.68
CA SER A 293 -10.20 -8.45 20.58
C SER A 293 -9.84 -8.31 22.06
N SER A 294 -8.61 -8.66 22.45
CA SER A 294 -8.12 -8.56 23.82
C SER A 294 -7.62 -7.16 24.21
N LEU A 295 -7.44 -6.28 23.24
CA LEU A 295 -7.01 -4.90 23.46
C LEU A 295 -7.98 -4.17 24.39
N SER A 296 -7.46 -3.54 25.45
CA SER A 296 -8.25 -2.80 26.42
C SER A 296 -7.53 -1.53 26.86
N SER A 297 -8.30 -0.50 27.24
CA SER A 297 -7.77 0.81 27.61
C SER A 297 -6.91 0.73 28.87
N SER A 298 -5.61 0.97 28.74
CA SER A 298 -4.61 0.92 29.81
C SER A 298 -3.76 2.20 29.82
N ALA A 299 -3.34 2.64 31.00
CA ALA A 299 -2.39 3.75 31.12
C ALA A 299 -0.97 3.20 30.86
N LEU A 300 -0.25 3.80 29.92
CA LEU A 300 1.07 3.36 29.51
C LEU A 300 2.08 4.50 29.50
N ASN A 301 3.34 4.15 29.76
CA ASN A 301 4.48 4.94 29.36
C ASN A 301 5.04 4.35 28.07
N LEU A 302 4.72 4.97 26.94
CA LEU A 302 5.09 4.49 25.62
C LEU A 302 6.39 5.15 25.17
N LYS A 303 7.32 4.33 24.70
CA LYS A 303 8.52 4.76 23.99
C LYS A 303 8.52 4.19 22.58
N LEU A 304 8.66 5.04 21.59
CA LEU A 304 8.72 4.68 20.19
C LEU A 304 9.90 5.41 19.51
N PRO A 305 10.83 4.71 18.87
CA PRO A 305 11.89 5.39 18.14
C PRO A 305 11.31 6.15 16.94
N ARG A 306 11.84 7.34 16.67
CA ARG A 306 11.65 8.01 15.39
C ARG A 306 12.46 7.28 14.34
N PHE A 307 11.86 6.96 13.19
CA PHE A 307 12.53 6.28 12.10
C PHE A 307 12.01 6.71 10.72
N GLU A 308 12.84 6.51 9.72
CA GLU A 308 12.52 6.72 8.31
C GLU A 308 13.24 5.64 7.52
N MET A 309 12.56 5.00 6.59
CA MET A 309 13.14 3.94 5.77
C MET A 309 12.47 3.86 4.39
N GLU A 310 13.26 3.47 3.42
CA GLU A 310 12.85 3.03 2.11
C GLU A 310 13.12 1.53 1.99
N TYR A 311 12.26 0.82 1.29
CA TYR A 311 12.42 -0.60 1.05
C TYR A 311 11.84 -0.96 -0.31
N ASP A 312 12.51 -1.83 -1.04
CA ASP A 312 12.04 -2.40 -2.28
C ASP A 312 12.22 -3.92 -2.30
N LYS A 313 11.29 -4.59 -2.98
CA LYS A 313 11.23 -6.05 -3.05
C LYS A 313 10.65 -6.49 -4.39
N GLU A 314 11.36 -7.38 -5.07
CA GLU A 314 10.80 -8.18 -6.15
C GLU A 314 9.96 -9.31 -5.57
N LEU A 315 8.73 -9.49 -6.07
CA LEU A 315 7.71 -10.33 -5.44
C LEU A 315 7.38 -11.60 -6.20
N ILE A 316 7.96 -11.83 -7.38
CA ILE A 316 7.64 -13.01 -8.22
C ILE A 316 7.86 -14.30 -7.44
N ASP A 317 9.05 -14.49 -6.87
CA ASP A 317 9.39 -15.70 -6.13
C ASP A 317 8.50 -15.92 -4.90
N ASP A 318 8.11 -14.82 -4.21
CA ASP A 318 7.21 -14.89 -3.06
C ASP A 318 5.81 -15.32 -3.48
N MET A 319 5.28 -14.76 -4.56
CA MET A 319 3.96 -15.12 -5.08
C MET A 319 3.95 -16.55 -5.63
N MET A 320 5.02 -16.98 -6.28
CA MET A 320 5.19 -18.38 -6.73
C MET A 320 5.20 -19.33 -5.54
N ALA A 321 5.92 -19.01 -4.48
CA ALA A 321 5.94 -19.81 -3.25
C ALA A 321 4.59 -19.85 -2.53
N MET A 322 3.75 -18.83 -2.70
CA MET A 322 2.39 -18.78 -2.19
C MET A 322 1.39 -19.54 -3.05
N GLY A 323 1.76 -19.96 -4.28
CA GLY A 323 0.92 -20.79 -5.17
C GLY A 323 0.58 -20.15 -6.52
N MET A 324 0.91 -18.89 -6.78
CA MET A 324 0.72 -18.22 -8.07
C MET A 324 1.92 -18.53 -8.96
N GLN A 325 1.84 -19.58 -9.76
CA GLN A 325 2.99 -20.05 -10.54
C GLN A 325 2.84 -19.77 -12.04
N GLU A 326 1.71 -20.11 -12.63
CA GLU A 326 1.51 -20.05 -14.06
C GLU A 326 1.60 -18.62 -14.61
N ALA A 327 1.10 -17.63 -13.87
CA ALA A 327 1.09 -16.22 -14.24
C ALA A 327 2.48 -15.65 -14.60
N PHE A 328 3.56 -16.23 -14.08
CA PHE A 328 4.94 -15.81 -14.29
C PHE A 328 5.68 -16.63 -15.36
N THR A 329 5.00 -17.47 -16.08
CA THR A 329 5.57 -18.36 -17.09
C THR A 329 5.00 -18.09 -18.49
N PRO A 330 5.67 -18.53 -19.56
CA PRO A 330 5.13 -18.46 -20.93
C PRO A 330 3.81 -19.25 -21.13
N SER A 331 3.39 -20.06 -20.18
CA SER A 331 2.12 -20.81 -20.22
C SER A 331 0.95 -20.03 -19.62
N ALA A 332 1.19 -18.81 -19.14
CA ALA A 332 0.16 -17.95 -18.57
C ALA A 332 -0.96 -17.67 -19.57
N ASP A 333 -2.20 -17.73 -19.11
CA ASP A 333 -3.38 -17.40 -19.91
C ASP A 333 -3.87 -16.00 -19.52
N PHE A 334 -3.40 -15.00 -20.27
CA PHE A 334 -3.89 -13.62 -20.23
C PHE A 334 -4.70 -13.26 -21.47
N SER A 335 -5.41 -14.23 -22.07
CA SER A 335 -6.25 -14.05 -23.24
C SER A 335 -7.39 -13.05 -23.05
N GLY A 336 -7.77 -12.73 -21.82
CA GLY A 336 -8.70 -11.64 -21.52
C GLY A 336 -8.07 -10.24 -21.63
N MET A 337 -6.73 -10.14 -21.69
CA MET A 337 -6.00 -8.88 -21.76
C MET A 337 -5.65 -8.47 -23.20
N ALA A 338 -5.15 -9.41 -23.99
CA ALA A 338 -4.70 -9.17 -25.38
C ALA A 338 -4.72 -10.48 -26.18
N ASP A 339 -4.57 -10.38 -27.53
CA ASP A 339 -4.43 -11.54 -28.43
C ASP A 339 -3.02 -12.16 -28.40
N GLU A 340 -2.00 -11.43 -27.97
CA GLU A 340 -0.65 -11.93 -27.81
C GLU A 340 -0.50 -12.69 -26.47
N ASP A 341 0.28 -13.78 -26.46
CA ASP A 341 0.62 -14.51 -25.25
C ASP A 341 1.47 -13.65 -24.33
N LEU A 342 0.93 -13.34 -23.16
CA LEU A 342 1.56 -12.49 -22.15
C LEU A 342 1.86 -13.30 -20.88
N PHE A 343 2.87 -12.86 -20.13
CA PHE A 343 3.12 -13.31 -18.76
C PHE A 343 3.61 -12.14 -17.90
N ILE A 344 3.51 -12.25 -16.59
CA ILE A 344 4.07 -11.27 -15.66
C ILE A 344 5.58 -11.47 -15.59
N SER A 345 6.34 -10.52 -16.13
CA SER A 345 7.81 -10.54 -16.13
C SER A 345 8.43 -9.70 -15.02
N LEU A 346 7.65 -8.80 -14.42
CA LEU A 346 8.03 -7.94 -13.32
C LEU A 346 6.88 -7.85 -12.33
N LEU A 347 7.17 -8.11 -11.07
CA LEU A 347 6.28 -7.78 -9.96
C LEU A 347 7.15 -7.25 -8.82
N GLN A 348 7.11 -5.94 -8.60
CA GLN A 348 7.99 -5.28 -7.63
C GLN A 348 7.20 -4.29 -6.80
N GLN A 349 7.53 -4.20 -5.52
CA GLN A 349 6.95 -3.21 -4.61
C GLN A 349 8.05 -2.29 -4.09
N PHE A 350 7.76 -0.99 -4.10
CA PHE A 350 8.58 0.07 -3.51
C PHE A 350 7.78 0.69 -2.37
N THR A 351 8.40 0.83 -1.21
CA THR A 351 7.74 1.37 -0.03
C THR A 351 8.60 2.41 0.66
N TYR A 352 7.94 3.34 1.34
CA TYR A 352 8.55 4.37 2.16
C TYR A 352 7.72 4.54 3.42
N VAL A 353 8.38 4.70 4.56
CA VAL A 353 7.73 5.03 5.83
C VAL A 353 8.58 5.99 6.64
N LYS A 354 7.93 6.98 7.22
CA LYS A 354 8.50 7.93 8.18
C LYS A 354 7.57 8.06 9.38
N VAL A 355 8.12 7.81 10.55
CA VAL A 355 7.43 7.93 11.84
C VAL A 355 8.14 8.98 12.67
N ASN A 356 7.39 9.98 13.12
CA ASN A 356 7.88 11.07 13.94
C ASN A 356 6.86 11.49 15.01
N GLU A 357 7.16 12.55 15.74
CA GLU A 357 6.34 13.06 16.85
C GLU A 357 4.95 13.52 16.42
N GLU A 358 4.76 13.91 15.18
CA GLU A 358 3.50 14.42 14.64
C GLU A 358 2.59 13.30 14.15
N GLY A 359 3.20 12.22 13.57
CA GLY A 359 2.45 11.16 12.94
C GLY A 359 3.29 10.20 12.13
N THR A 360 2.63 9.56 11.17
CA THR A 360 3.24 8.67 10.18
C THR A 360 2.96 9.17 8.77
N GLU A 361 3.97 9.17 7.92
CA GLU A 361 3.86 9.32 6.48
C GLU A 361 4.38 8.04 5.82
N ALA A 362 3.56 7.38 5.02
CA ALA A 362 3.91 6.12 4.37
C ALA A 362 3.45 6.13 2.91
N ALA A 363 4.19 5.44 2.05
CA ALA A 363 3.80 5.23 0.67
C ALA A 363 4.20 3.83 0.20
N ALA A 364 3.46 3.31 -0.78
CA ALA A 364 3.77 2.07 -1.47
C ALA A 364 3.43 2.21 -2.95
N VAL A 365 4.26 1.66 -3.83
CA VAL A 365 3.93 1.45 -5.25
C VAL A 365 4.21 0.01 -5.59
N THR A 366 3.19 -0.71 -6.08
CA THR A 366 3.35 -2.04 -6.66
C THR A 366 3.29 -1.91 -8.18
N VAL A 367 4.27 -2.48 -8.85
CA VAL A 367 4.44 -2.48 -10.31
C VAL A 367 4.32 -3.90 -10.81
N GLY A 368 3.36 -4.17 -11.68
CA GLY A 368 3.27 -5.40 -12.48
C GLY A 368 3.62 -5.09 -13.93
N GLY A 369 4.65 -5.73 -14.49
CA GLY A 369 5.05 -5.62 -15.90
C GLY A 369 4.66 -6.88 -16.67
N MET A 370 4.09 -6.71 -17.87
CA MET A 370 3.66 -7.79 -18.76
C MET A 370 4.54 -7.81 -20.01
N ASP A 371 5.19 -8.93 -20.26
CA ASP A 371 6.01 -9.18 -21.44
C ASP A 371 5.36 -10.23 -22.34
N VAL A 372 5.73 -10.24 -23.63
CA VAL A 372 5.34 -11.30 -24.53
C VAL A 372 6.12 -12.57 -24.27
N ALA A 373 5.44 -13.71 -24.29
CA ALA A 373 6.04 -15.03 -24.29
C ALA A 373 6.75 -15.25 -25.64
N CYS A 374 8.05 -14.98 -25.70
CA CYS A 374 8.85 -15.25 -26.91
C CYS A 374 9.16 -16.76 -26.97
N LEU A 375 8.39 -17.53 -27.72
CA LEU A 375 8.76 -18.88 -28.09
C LEU A 375 9.98 -18.82 -28.98
N LEU A 376 11.17 -19.05 -28.44
CA LEU A 376 12.35 -19.34 -29.23
C LEU A 376 12.09 -20.67 -29.93
N TYR A 377 11.57 -20.63 -31.16
CA TYR A 377 11.65 -21.76 -32.06
C TYR A 377 13.13 -21.97 -32.38
N THR A 378 13.79 -22.83 -31.61
CA THR A 378 15.00 -23.46 -32.06
C THR A 378 14.58 -24.50 -33.11
N SER A 379 14.44 -24.07 -34.36
CA SER A 379 14.39 -25.01 -35.49
C SER A 379 15.69 -25.82 -35.43
N PRO A 380 15.65 -27.17 -35.41
CA PRO A 380 16.86 -27.97 -35.50
C PRO A 380 17.58 -27.58 -36.79
N SER A 381 18.86 -27.20 -36.65
CA SER A 381 19.70 -26.87 -37.77
C SER A 381 19.77 -28.08 -38.73
N PRO A 382 19.62 -27.90 -40.06
CA PRO A 382 19.68 -29.02 -41.00
C PRO A 382 21.08 -29.67 -41.14
N ARG A 383 22.00 -29.42 -40.21
CA ARG A 383 23.40 -29.89 -40.29
C ARG A 383 23.74 -31.20 -39.58
N ASP A 384 22.80 -31.83 -38.88
CA ASP A 384 23.07 -33.04 -38.10
C ASP A 384 22.59 -34.36 -38.79
N THR A 385 22.24 -34.35 -40.08
CA THR A 385 21.83 -35.58 -40.81
C THR A 385 22.82 -36.02 -41.87
N GLU A 386 24.08 -35.64 -41.81
CA GLU A 386 25.10 -36.25 -42.66
C GLU A 386 26.32 -36.64 -41.82
N ARG A 387 26.27 -37.80 -41.17
CA ARG A 387 27.40 -38.70 -40.85
C ARG A 387 26.89 -39.99 -40.18
N SER A 388 26.57 -41.00 -40.96
CA SER A 388 26.80 -42.42 -40.65
C SER A 388 26.85 -43.19 -41.95
#